data_546213a3b1878b190bde3a7a709e8a72
#
_entry.id   546213a3b1878b190bde3a7a709e8a72
#
_cell.length_a   1.000
_cell.length_b   1.000
_cell.length_c   1.000
_cell.angle_alpha   90.00
_cell.angle_beta   90.00
_cell.angle_gamma   90.00
#
_symmetry.space_group_name_H-M   'P 1'
#
loop_
_entity.id
_entity.type
_entity.pdbx_description
1 polymer ?
#
loop_
_entity_poly.entity_id
_entity_poly.type
_entity_poly.pdbx_seq_one_letter_code
_entity_poly.pdbx_strand_id
1 'polypeptide(L)'
;MRRTREDKAETHTAILAKASRLFRERGVEGASVGDVMAEAGLTHGGFYRHFDNKEALVAASIRAAFDSFTDAIDQRAAIVGRERAVKDYFDYYLSNDHLTHPGLGCPAPTLGPDVARAPDALKAEFGAGLNRTLAAFVKGLPGDEAANRAAATREFAFRVGAILLARASDPATAAEILEACR
;
A
#
# COMPACT_ATOMS: atom_id res chain seq x y z
N MET A 1 -10.86 -23.55 -25.26
CA MET A 1 -12.00 -23.05 -24.46
C MET A 1 -11.93 -21.51 -24.42
N ARG A 2 -13.01 -20.78 -24.78
CA ARG A 2 -13.05 -19.33 -24.74
C ARG A 2 -13.24 -18.91 -23.28
N ARG A 3 -12.23 -18.25 -22.67
CA ARG A 3 -12.33 -17.73 -21.29
C ARG A 3 -13.53 -16.79 -21.20
N THR A 4 -14.33 -16.94 -20.14
CA THR A 4 -15.48 -16.09 -19.85
C THR A 4 -15.03 -14.69 -19.44
N ARG A 5 -15.96 -13.75 -19.37
CA ARG A 5 -15.67 -12.39 -18.87
C ARG A 5 -15.29 -12.42 -17.39
N GLU A 6 -15.84 -13.36 -16.62
CA GLU A 6 -15.52 -13.61 -15.21
C GLU A 6 -14.09 -14.14 -15.05
N ASP A 7 -13.69 -15.17 -15.81
CA ASP A 7 -12.31 -15.70 -15.80
C ASP A 7 -11.27 -14.60 -16.11
N LYS A 8 -11.62 -13.63 -16.99
CA LYS A 8 -10.73 -12.50 -17.30
C LYS A 8 -10.60 -11.54 -16.11
N ALA A 9 -11.70 -11.24 -15.41
CA ALA A 9 -11.72 -10.35 -14.24
C ALA A 9 -10.95 -10.99 -13.06
N GLU A 10 -11.16 -12.26 -12.79
CA GLU A 10 -10.42 -13.00 -11.76
C GLU A 10 -8.91 -13.02 -12.05
N THR A 11 -8.54 -13.29 -13.31
CA THR A 11 -7.13 -13.26 -13.74
C THR A 11 -6.53 -11.87 -13.55
N HIS A 12 -7.25 -10.82 -13.92
CA HIS A 12 -6.79 -9.44 -13.74
C HIS A 12 -6.56 -9.11 -12.25
N THR A 13 -7.48 -9.49 -11.38
CA THR A 13 -7.35 -9.32 -9.93
C THR A 13 -6.16 -10.08 -9.36
N ALA A 14 -5.94 -11.32 -9.82
CA ALA A 14 -4.79 -12.12 -9.41
C ALA A 14 -3.45 -11.47 -9.83
N ILE A 15 -3.35 -10.96 -11.05
CA ILE A 15 -2.16 -10.22 -11.52
C ILE A 15 -1.93 -8.99 -10.64
N LEU A 16 -2.96 -8.20 -10.35
CA LEU A 16 -2.86 -7.01 -9.51
C LEU A 16 -2.38 -7.33 -8.09
N ALA A 17 -2.91 -8.38 -7.47
CA ALA A 17 -2.49 -8.80 -6.14
C ALA A 17 -1.01 -9.18 -6.10
N LYS A 18 -0.52 -9.93 -7.10
CA LYS A 18 0.90 -10.30 -7.21
C LYS A 18 1.78 -9.10 -7.49
N ALA A 19 1.40 -8.24 -8.43
CA ALA A 19 2.14 -7.01 -8.76
C ALA A 19 2.24 -6.07 -7.56
N SER A 20 1.13 -5.82 -6.88
CA SER A 20 1.07 -4.98 -5.69
C SER A 20 2.01 -5.47 -4.58
N ARG A 21 2.08 -6.79 -4.37
CA ARG A 21 3.00 -7.40 -3.42
C ARG A 21 4.46 -7.25 -3.88
N LEU A 22 4.78 -7.68 -5.09
CA LEU A 22 6.15 -7.66 -5.62
C LEU A 22 6.75 -6.26 -5.67
N PHE A 23 5.97 -5.27 -6.11
CA PHE A 23 6.45 -3.87 -6.13
C PHE A 23 6.72 -3.33 -4.72
N ARG A 24 5.97 -3.73 -3.70
CA ARG A 24 6.26 -3.35 -2.31
C ARG A 24 7.47 -4.09 -1.73
N GLU A 25 7.74 -5.31 -2.18
CA GLU A 25 8.90 -6.11 -1.73
C GLU A 25 10.20 -5.69 -2.41
N ARG A 26 10.17 -5.39 -3.71
CA ARG A 26 11.36 -5.23 -4.55
C ARG A 26 11.53 -3.84 -5.15
N GLY A 27 10.58 -2.95 -4.93
CA GLY A 27 10.46 -1.68 -5.66
C GLY A 27 9.92 -1.86 -7.08
N VAL A 28 9.53 -0.75 -7.71
CA VAL A 28 8.96 -0.75 -9.07
C VAL A 28 9.97 -1.22 -10.11
N GLU A 29 11.23 -0.80 -10.00
CA GLU A 29 12.28 -1.22 -10.93
C GLU A 29 12.81 -2.62 -10.65
N GLY A 30 12.74 -3.08 -9.39
CA GLY A 30 13.19 -4.41 -8.96
C GLY A 30 12.27 -5.56 -9.36
N ALA A 31 11.06 -5.28 -9.89
CA ALA A 31 10.12 -6.29 -10.36
C ALA A 31 9.73 -6.04 -11.83
N SER A 32 10.00 -7.02 -12.69
CA SER A 32 9.61 -6.99 -14.10
C SER A 32 8.17 -7.47 -14.31
N VAL A 33 7.59 -7.15 -15.48
CA VAL A 33 6.31 -7.74 -15.93
C VAL A 33 6.39 -9.27 -15.98
N GLY A 34 7.56 -9.80 -16.37
CA GLY A 34 7.80 -11.25 -16.40
C GLY A 34 7.68 -11.88 -15.01
N ASP A 35 8.29 -11.25 -13.99
CA ASP A 35 8.22 -11.72 -12.59
C ASP A 35 6.78 -11.75 -12.08
N VAL A 36 6.02 -10.67 -12.33
CA VAL A 36 4.61 -10.59 -11.94
C VAL A 36 3.78 -11.68 -12.60
N MET A 37 3.96 -11.89 -13.91
CA MET A 37 3.21 -12.92 -14.65
C MET A 37 3.58 -14.32 -14.19
N ALA A 38 4.87 -14.59 -13.95
CA ALA A 38 5.34 -15.86 -13.41
C ALA A 38 4.72 -16.16 -12.02
N GLU A 39 4.72 -15.17 -11.12
CA GLU A 39 4.07 -15.27 -9.79
C GLU A 39 2.55 -15.50 -9.88
N ALA A 40 1.91 -15.01 -10.94
CA ALA A 40 0.50 -15.26 -11.21
C ALA A 40 0.24 -16.60 -11.92
N GLY A 41 1.27 -17.39 -12.24
CA GLY A 41 1.15 -18.64 -12.98
C GLY A 41 0.78 -18.45 -14.45
N LEU A 42 1.16 -17.31 -15.04
CA LEU A 42 0.78 -16.90 -16.39
C LEU A 42 2.01 -16.68 -17.29
N THR A 43 1.79 -16.73 -18.59
CA THR A 43 2.85 -16.41 -19.55
C THR A 43 2.99 -14.90 -19.76
N HIS A 44 4.21 -14.43 -20.06
CA HIS A 44 4.47 -13.01 -20.35
C HIS A 44 3.54 -12.45 -21.46
N GLY A 45 3.28 -13.22 -22.51
CA GLY A 45 2.38 -12.79 -23.60
C GLY A 45 0.91 -12.57 -23.19
N GLY A 46 0.50 -13.12 -22.04
CA GLY A 46 -0.83 -12.89 -21.47
C GLY A 46 -1.02 -11.50 -20.88
N PHE A 47 0.06 -10.79 -20.56
CA PHE A 47 0.06 -9.48 -19.92
C PHE A 47 -0.75 -8.43 -20.70
N TYR A 48 -0.49 -8.28 -21.99
CA TYR A 48 -1.10 -7.26 -22.84
C TYR A 48 -2.62 -7.41 -23.05
N ARG A 49 -3.22 -8.50 -22.53
CA ARG A 49 -4.68 -8.65 -22.46
C ARG A 49 -5.31 -7.94 -21.27
N HIS A 50 -4.47 -7.54 -20.30
CA HIS A 50 -4.89 -6.97 -19.02
C HIS A 50 -4.38 -5.55 -18.80
N PHE A 51 -3.17 -5.23 -19.30
CA PHE A 51 -2.50 -3.94 -19.12
C PHE A 51 -1.76 -3.54 -20.38
N ASP A 52 -1.83 -2.25 -20.73
CA ASP A 52 -1.21 -1.72 -21.93
C ASP A 52 0.33 -1.67 -21.82
N ASN A 53 0.84 -1.42 -20.60
CA ASN A 53 2.26 -1.32 -20.29
C ASN A 53 2.55 -1.50 -18.80
N LYS A 54 3.84 -1.53 -18.41
CA LYS A 54 4.26 -1.64 -17.01
C LYS A 54 3.74 -0.48 -16.16
N GLU A 55 3.71 0.74 -16.68
CA GLU A 55 3.24 1.93 -15.95
C GLU A 55 1.76 1.81 -15.58
N ALA A 56 0.90 1.33 -16.49
CA ALA A 56 -0.49 1.05 -16.21
C ALA A 56 -0.67 -0.02 -15.11
N LEU A 57 0.17 -1.07 -15.11
CA LEU A 57 0.19 -2.07 -14.04
C LEU A 57 0.62 -1.45 -12.71
N VAL A 58 1.65 -0.62 -12.70
CA VAL A 58 2.14 0.07 -11.49
C VAL A 58 1.06 0.98 -10.92
N ALA A 59 0.41 1.80 -11.75
CA ALA A 59 -0.69 2.68 -11.33
C ALA A 59 -1.84 1.89 -10.68
N ALA A 60 -2.28 0.82 -11.34
CA ALA A 60 -3.34 -0.05 -10.82
C ALA A 60 -2.91 -0.76 -9.52
N SER A 61 -1.63 -1.14 -9.39
CA SER A 61 -1.09 -1.79 -8.19
C SER A 61 -0.99 -0.83 -7.00
N ILE A 62 -0.62 0.44 -7.25
CA ILE A 62 -0.64 1.51 -6.22
C ILE A 62 -2.07 1.68 -5.70
N ARG A 63 -3.05 1.81 -6.59
CA ARG A 63 -4.46 1.93 -6.22
C ARG A 63 -4.92 0.75 -5.38
N ALA A 64 -4.72 -0.47 -5.87
CA ALA A 64 -5.12 -1.70 -5.18
C ALA A 64 -4.48 -1.84 -3.80
N ALA A 65 -3.21 -1.43 -3.65
CA ALA A 65 -2.52 -1.44 -2.36
C ALA A 65 -3.18 -0.50 -1.35
N PHE A 66 -3.46 0.75 -1.73
CA PHE A 66 -4.13 1.71 -0.85
C PHE A 66 -5.58 1.31 -0.56
N ASP A 67 -6.31 0.81 -1.56
CA ASP A 67 -7.71 0.38 -1.38
C ASP A 67 -7.78 -0.78 -0.36
N SER A 68 -6.92 -1.78 -0.49
CA SER A 68 -6.84 -2.89 0.48
C SER A 68 -6.59 -2.40 1.92
N PHE A 69 -5.74 -1.39 2.10
CA PHE A 69 -5.49 -0.79 3.41
C PHE A 69 -6.68 0.00 3.95
N THR A 70 -7.30 0.80 3.09
CA THR A 70 -8.48 1.59 3.45
C THR A 70 -9.66 0.68 3.83
N ASP A 71 -9.88 -0.36 3.05
CA ASP A 71 -10.92 -1.37 3.31
C ASP A 71 -10.68 -2.09 4.64
N ALA A 72 -9.44 -2.44 4.97
CA ALA A 72 -9.11 -3.09 6.24
C ALA A 72 -9.42 -2.18 7.45
N ILE A 73 -9.14 -0.87 7.33
CA ILE A 73 -9.51 0.12 8.36
C ILE A 73 -11.03 0.23 8.50
N ASP A 74 -11.77 0.29 7.38
CA ASP A 74 -13.23 0.40 7.39
C ASP A 74 -13.89 -0.87 7.95
N GLN A 75 -13.42 -2.05 7.58
CA GLN A 75 -13.87 -3.33 8.13
C GLN A 75 -13.62 -3.41 9.65
N ARG A 76 -12.42 -3.03 10.11
CA ARG A 76 -12.11 -3.00 11.54
C ARG A 76 -12.99 -2.00 12.27
N ALA A 77 -13.20 -0.81 11.69
CA ALA A 77 -14.04 0.23 12.27
C ALA A 77 -15.51 -0.18 12.41
N ALA A 78 -16.02 -1.01 11.52
CA ALA A 78 -17.38 -1.56 11.64
C ALA A 78 -17.54 -2.49 12.86
N ILE A 79 -16.46 -3.07 13.37
CA ILE A 79 -16.47 -3.98 14.52
C ILE A 79 -16.21 -3.24 15.84
N VAL A 80 -15.19 -2.35 15.88
CA VAL A 80 -14.69 -1.77 17.14
C VAL A 80 -14.86 -0.26 17.24
N GLY A 81 -15.44 0.39 16.24
CA GLY A 81 -15.50 1.85 16.10
C GLY A 81 -14.24 2.45 15.49
N ARG A 82 -14.39 3.66 14.92
CA ARG A 82 -13.33 4.32 14.12
C ARG A 82 -12.07 4.61 14.92
N GLU A 83 -12.21 5.26 16.06
CA GLU A 83 -11.09 5.64 16.91
C GLU A 83 -10.22 4.44 17.30
N ARG A 84 -10.85 3.35 17.73
CA ARG A 84 -10.15 2.11 18.06
C ARG A 84 -9.51 1.44 16.86
N ALA A 85 -10.18 1.43 15.70
CA ALA A 85 -9.63 0.86 14.47
C ALA A 85 -8.37 1.61 14.00
N VAL A 86 -8.37 2.94 14.08
CA VAL A 86 -7.22 3.78 13.73
C VAL A 86 -6.08 3.56 14.72
N LYS A 87 -6.38 3.45 16.03
CA LYS A 87 -5.38 3.11 17.03
C LYS A 87 -4.75 1.74 16.76
N ASP A 88 -5.56 0.71 16.56
CA ASP A 88 -5.09 -0.66 16.24
C ASP A 88 -4.19 -0.66 14.99
N TYR A 89 -4.56 0.12 13.97
CA TYR A 89 -3.75 0.30 12.75
C TYR A 89 -2.40 0.95 13.06
N PHE A 90 -2.35 2.00 13.85
CA PHE A 90 -1.11 2.68 14.20
C PHE A 90 -0.22 1.85 15.14
N ASP A 91 -0.81 1.06 16.04
CA ASP A 91 -0.06 0.10 16.86
C ASP A 91 0.59 -0.99 15.98
N TYR A 92 -0.15 -1.55 15.00
CA TYR A 92 0.40 -2.49 14.02
C TYR A 92 1.49 -1.85 13.16
N TYR A 93 1.37 -0.56 12.82
CA TYR A 93 2.28 0.11 11.90
C TYR A 93 3.75 0.07 12.35
N LEU A 94 4.01 0.18 13.65
CA LEU A 94 5.35 0.11 14.23
C LEU A 94 5.71 -1.30 14.76
N SER A 95 4.97 -2.33 14.33
CA SER A 95 5.26 -3.71 14.71
C SER A 95 6.42 -4.30 13.90
N ASN A 96 7.05 -5.33 14.48
CA ASN A 96 8.07 -6.12 13.76
C ASN A 96 7.48 -6.83 12.53
N ASP A 97 6.22 -7.23 12.58
CA ASP A 97 5.54 -7.86 11.45
C ASP A 97 5.45 -6.89 10.25
N HIS A 98 5.02 -5.64 10.48
CA HIS A 98 5.00 -4.63 9.43
C HIS A 98 6.42 -4.26 8.94
N LEU A 99 7.42 -4.24 9.83
CA LEU A 99 8.82 -3.99 9.47
C LEU A 99 9.34 -5.03 8.47
N THR A 100 9.12 -6.32 8.78
CA THR A 100 9.74 -7.45 8.07
C THR A 100 8.97 -7.95 6.85
N HIS A 101 7.69 -7.55 6.70
CA HIS A 101 6.83 -7.97 5.58
C HIS A 101 6.37 -6.79 4.71
N PRO A 102 7.28 -6.11 3.97
CA PRO A 102 6.93 -4.93 3.17
C PRO A 102 5.84 -5.20 2.13
N GLY A 103 5.82 -6.39 1.54
CA GLY A 103 4.84 -6.80 0.53
C GLY A 103 3.40 -6.90 1.05
N LEU A 104 3.21 -7.05 2.36
CA LEU A 104 1.90 -7.08 3.03
C LEU A 104 1.58 -5.75 3.73
N GLY A 105 2.59 -4.89 3.89
CA GLY A 105 2.51 -3.62 4.60
C GLY A 105 1.92 -2.47 3.79
N CYS A 106 1.87 -1.31 4.45
CA CYS A 106 1.43 -0.05 3.83
C CYS A 106 2.26 0.29 2.58
N PRO A 107 1.64 0.72 1.46
CA PRO A 107 2.36 1.13 0.26
C PRO A 107 3.16 2.43 0.45
N ALA A 108 2.82 3.28 1.42
CA ALA A 108 3.45 4.59 1.56
C ALA A 108 4.97 4.52 1.78
N PRO A 109 5.51 3.75 2.76
CA PRO A 109 6.95 3.69 2.98
C PRO A 109 7.71 2.86 1.93
N THR A 110 7.00 1.97 1.20
CA THR A 110 7.64 1.09 0.21
C THR A 110 7.66 1.70 -1.18
N LEU A 111 6.55 2.25 -1.65
CA LEU A 111 6.42 2.80 -3.01
C LEU A 111 6.65 4.31 -3.07
N GLY A 112 6.52 5.02 -1.95
CA GLY A 112 6.72 6.48 -1.91
C GLY A 112 8.07 6.93 -2.48
N PRO A 113 9.21 6.31 -2.12
CA PRO A 113 10.52 6.64 -2.68
C PRO A 113 10.61 6.46 -4.20
N ASP A 114 9.98 5.42 -4.76
CA ASP A 114 9.96 5.18 -6.20
C ASP A 114 9.06 6.19 -6.91
N VAL A 115 7.85 6.40 -6.36
CA VAL A 115 6.86 7.33 -6.92
C VAL A 115 7.34 8.79 -6.87
N ALA A 116 8.14 9.17 -5.88
CA ALA A 116 8.73 10.51 -5.81
C ALA A 116 9.55 10.88 -7.07
N ARG A 117 10.12 9.86 -7.73
CA ARG A 117 10.92 10.01 -8.96
C ARG A 117 10.17 9.59 -10.24
N ALA A 118 8.91 9.17 -10.09
CA ALA A 118 8.09 8.68 -11.20
C ALA A 118 7.37 9.82 -11.96
N PRO A 119 6.79 9.54 -13.14
CA PRO A 119 5.92 10.46 -13.86
C PRO A 119 4.74 10.95 -13.01
N ASP A 120 4.21 12.12 -13.34
CA ASP A 120 3.15 12.78 -12.57
C ASP A 120 1.86 11.96 -12.49
N ALA A 121 1.58 11.12 -13.47
CA ALA A 121 0.44 10.20 -13.45
C ALA A 121 0.52 9.23 -12.25
N LEU A 122 1.69 8.67 -11.95
CA LEU A 122 1.88 7.78 -10.79
C LEU A 122 1.84 8.56 -9.47
N LYS A 123 2.37 9.78 -9.43
CA LYS A 123 2.25 10.66 -8.25
C LYS A 123 0.80 11.01 -7.96
N ALA A 124 0.00 11.28 -9.00
CA ALA A 124 -1.43 11.56 -8.85
C ALA A 124 -2.17 10.34 -8.28
N GLU A 125 -1.88 9.14 -8.77
CA GLU A 125 -2.50 7.90 -8.27
C GLU A 125 -2.14 7.62 -6.80
N PHE A 126 -0.86 7.81 -6.46
CA PHE A 126 -0.39 7.66 -5.09
C PHE A 126 -1.04 8.70 -4.16
N GLY A 127 -1.09 9.97 -4.58
CA GLY A 127 -1.76 11.04 -3.84
C GLY A 127 -3.25 10.78 -3.62
N ALA A 128 -3.94 10.25 -4.63
CA ALA A 128 -5.33 9.84 -4.51
C ALA A 128 -5.52 8.72 -3.47
N GLY A 129 -4.65 7.70 -3.50
CA GLY A 129 -4.65 6.61 -2.52
C GLY A 129 -4.39 7.11 -1.10
N LEU A 130 -3.37 7.94 -0.93
CA LEU A 130 -3.04 8.57 0.35
C LEU A 130 -4.22 9.39 0.89
N ASN A 131 -4.87 10.18 0.03
CA ASN A 131 -6.04 10.97 0.41
C ASN A 131 -7.21 10.12 0.89
N ARG A 132 -7.48 8.97 0.23
CA ARG A 132 -8.51 8.01 0.69
C ARG A 132 -8.18 7.43 2.07
N THR A 133 -6.93 7.04 2.30
CA THR A 133 -6.48 6.50 3.59
C THR A 133 -6.63 7.54 4.71
N LEU A 134 -6.18 8.78 4.48
CA LEU A 134 -6.33 9.86 5.45
C LEU A 134 -7.81 10.21 5.73
N ALA A 135 -8.66 10.16 4.72
CA ALA A 135 -10.10 10.34 4.90
C ALA A 135 -10.70 9.20 5.74
N ALA A 136 -10.26 7.96 5.52
CA ALA A 136 -10.71 6.81 6.32
C ALA A 136 -10.31 6.93 7.79
N PHE A 137 -9.16 7.50 8.13
CA PHE A 137 -8.75 7.71 9.51
C PHE A 137 -9.71 8.65 10.27
N VAL A 138 -10.21 9.70 9.63
CA VAL A 138 -11.00 10.74 10.29
C VAL A 138 -12.50 10.59 10.12
N LYS A 139 -12.95 9.65 9.31
CA LYS A 139 -14.36 9.41 8.97
C LYS A 139 -15.23 9.23 10.22
N GLY A 140 -16.14 10.17 10.46
CA GLY A 140 -17.08 10.11 11.59
C GLY A 140 -16.48 10.43 12.95
N LEU A 141 -15.26 10.96 13.02
CA LEU A 141 -14.71 11.49 14.26
C LEU A 141 -15.41 12.79 14.65
N PRO A 142 -15.63 13.04 15.94
CA PRO A 142 -16.19 14.30 16.42
C PRO A 142 -15.20 15.45 16.26
N GLY A 143 -15.71 16.69 16.23
CA GLY A 143 -14.90 17.90 16.20
C GLY A 143 -14.67 18.47 14.80
N ASP A 144 -13.63 19.29 14.65
CA ASP A 144 -13.28 19.92 13.37
C ASP A 144 -12.58 18.93 12.45
N GLU A 145 -13.16 18.69 11.28
CA GLU A 145 -12.65 17.75 10.28
C GLU A 145 -11.25 18.14 9.78
N ALA A 146 -11.00 19.43 9.56
CA ALA A 146 -9.70 19.91 9.08
C ALA A 146 -8.60 19.69 10.13
N ALA A 147 -8.90 19.94 11.41
CA ALA A 147 -7.99 19.69 12.51
C ALA A 147 -7.70 18.18 12.68
N ASN A 148 -8.75 17.35 12.63
CA ASN A 148 -8.62 15.89 12.69
C ASN A 148 -7.76 15.36 11.53
N ARG A 149 -7.99 15.87 10.30
CA ARG A 149 -7.20 15.49 9.14
C ARG A 149 -5.73 15.91 9.26
N ALA A 150 -5.46 17.11 9.75
CA ALA A 150 -4.10 17.59 9.96
C ALA A 150 -3.37 16.74 11.03
N ALA A 151 -4.06 16.35 12.10
CA ALA A 151 -3.53 15.47 13.13
C ALA A 151 -3.23 14.08 12.55
N ALA A 152 -4.17 13.45 11.85
CA ALA A 152 -3.98 12.15 11.19
C ALA A 152 -2.85 12.17 10.18
N THR A 153 -2.69 13.27 9.43
CA THR A 153 -1.59 13.44 8.48
C THR A 153 -0.23 13.44 9.19
N ARG A 154 -0.08 14.19 10.28
CA ARG A 154 1.16 14.22 11.08
C ARG A 154 1.50 12.84 11.65
N GLU A 155 0.51 12.19 12.27
CA GLU A 155 0.67 10.86 12.86
C GLU A 155 1.06 9.81 11.82
N PHE A 156 0.43 9.86 10.64
CA PHE A 156 0.75 8.93 9.57
C PHE A 156 2.14 9.19 8.97
N ALA A 157 2.48 10.45 8.70
CA ALA A 157 3.79 10.83 8.17
C ALA A 157 4.93 10.45 9.12
N PHE A 158 4.73 10.64 10.44
CA PHE A 158 5.68 10.22 11.46
C PHE A 158 5.96 8.71 11.39
N ARG A 159 4.92 7.88 11.35
CA ARG A 159 5.06 6.43 11.30
C ARG A 159 5.63 5.91 9.98
N VAL A 160 5.26 6.55 8.86
CA VAL A 160 5.86 6.27 7.55
C VAL A 160 7.37 6.51 7.61
N GLY A 161 7.80 7.64 8.19
CA GLY A 161 9.21 7.97 8.39
C GLY A 161 9.92 6.95 9.27
N ALA A 162 9.32 6.59 10.40
CA ALA A 162 9.89 5.60 11.33
C ALA A 162 10.13 4.24 10.67
N ILE A 163 9.13 3.69 9.97
CA ILE A 163 9.26 2.41 9.26
C ILE A 163 10.27 2.49 8.11
N LEU A 164 10.29 3.60 7.38
CA LEU A 164 11.26 3.80 6.29
C LEU A 164 12.70 3.79 6.82
N LEU A 165 12.96 4.54 7.89
CA LEU A 165 14.26 4.60 8.54
C LEU A 165 14.66 3.23 9.13
N ALA A 166 13.73 2.56 9.82
CA ALA A 166 13.99 1.24 10.38
C ALA A 166 14.33 0.19 9.31
N ARG A 167 13.63 0.19 8.17
CA ARG A 167 13.94 -0.72 7.04
C ARG A 167 15.27 -0.42 6.37
N ALA A 168 15.75 0.81 6.44
CA ALA A 168 17.02 1.24 5.85
C ALA A 168 18.22 1.06 6.80
N SER A 169 17.98 0.59 8.03
CA SER A 169 18.99 0.48 9.09
C SER A 169 19.36 -0.98 9.38
N ASP A 170 20.47 -1.19 10.09
CA ASP A 170 20.79 -2.48 10.70
C ASP A 170 19.78 -2.86 11.79
N PRO A 171 19.69 -4.15 12.20
CA PRO A 171 18.67 -4.62 13.13
C PRO A 171 18.65 -3.92 14.49
N ALA A 172 19.81 -3.51 15.02
CA ALA A 172 19.91 -2.84 16.32
C ALA A 172 19.34 -1.43 16.24
N THR A 173 19.77 -0.65 15.25
CA THR A 173 19.27 0.70 14.96
C THR A 173 17.76 0.67 14.62
N ALA A 174 17.32 -0.32 13.86
CA ALA A 174 15.90 -0.48 13.55
C ALA A 174 15.06 -0.70 14.81
N ALA A 175 15.53 -1.52 15.76
CA ALA A 175 14.86 -1.75 17.04
C ALA A 175 14.77 -0.47 17.88
N GLU A 176 15.87 0.30 17.96
CA GLU A 176 15.90 1.60 18.67
C GLU A 176 14.90 2.60 18.07
N ILE A 177 14.84 2.71 16.75
CA ILE A 177 13.89 3.60 16.06
C ILE A 177 12.44 3.20 16.39
N LEU A 178 12.10 1.92 16.30
CA LEU A 178 10.75 1.46 16.57
C LEU A 178 10.36 1.67 18.04
N GLU A 179 11.28 1.44 18.98
CA GLU A 179 11.04 1.66 20.40
C GLU A 179 10.82 3.15 20.71
N ALA A 180 11.65 4.03 20.16
CA ALA A 180 11.54 5.48 20.35
C ALA A 180 10.26 6.09 19.72
N CYS A 181 9.66 5.41 18.73
CA CYS A 181 8.51 5.90 17.98
C CYS A 181 7.16 5.29 18.42
N ARG A 182 7.15 4.34 19.37
CA ARG A 182 5.93 3.75 19.94
C ARG A 182 5.30 4.67 21.00
#